data_c880a19b2371e0aa94eb49134fa3a767
#
_entry.id   c880a19b2371e0aa94eb49134fa3a767
#
_cell.length_a   1.000
_cell.length_b   1.000
_cell.length_c   1.000
_cell.angle_alpha   90.00
_cell.angle_beta   90.00
_cell.angle_gamma   90.00
#
_symmetry.space_group_name_H-M   'P 1'
#
loop_
_entity.id
_entity.type
_entity.pdbx_description
1 polymer ?
#
loop_
_entity_poly.entity_id
_entity_poly.type
_entity_poly.pdbx_seq_one_letter_code
_entity_poly.pdbx_strand_id
1 'polypeptide(L)'
;QRQMCIRDSNPSYEELENSYLDMVVAGTEKAVLMVESEAKELNEDLMLGAVLFGHQEMQAVIKACTELKQKAGKEDWVLNTDEETPVYSAELTEKYSEQITNAFTIKDKTERTAAIGVIKDDIVSSYPDADEIQLGKVLGAFKNLEKDIVRKNILSNQPRIDGRDTDTVRPIFIETDVLPSAHGSSLFTRGETQAIVVATLGSSRDAQRIESIEGQSTDNFMLHYNFPAYSVGEIGMPLGPKRREIGHGNLAKRAIKAVLPDVEDFGYTMRVVSEITESNGSSSMASVCGTSLSLMDAGVPLSSPVAGIAMGLIKEGDEFAVLTDILGDEDHLGDMDFKVAGTETGITALQMDIKISGINESIMETALVKAKAARDHILGIMNKTISKPKELSENAPAMKSFMVDKDKIKEIIGKGGAVIKSMQEQTGATVDINDDGMVSVFGQNQSSMQECLAIIEGILEEPELNKVYKGTVVKIVEFGAFVNILPGKDGLLHISEISNERTENVNDVLEEGQVLEVKLIGFDRGKMKLSMKALIENAE
;
A
#
# COMPACT_ATOMS: atom_id res chain seq x y z
N GLN A 1 28.08 7.95 15.67
CA GLN A 1 27.60 9.31 15.33
C GLN A 1 26.18 9.42 15.87
N ARG A 2 25.97 10.28 16.86
CA ARG A 2 24.62 10.67 17.28
C ARG A 2 24.08 11.58 16.17
N GLN A 3 23.24 11.05 15.31
CA GLN A 3 22.35 11.91 14.53
C GLN A 3 21.46 12.63 15.54
N MET A 4 21.67 13.91 15.71
CA MET A 4 20.69 14.76 16.38
C MET A 4 19.42 14.64 15.54
N CYS A 5 18.31 14.25 16.18
CA CYS A 5 16.98 14.31 15.54
C CYS A 5 16.71 15.79 15.26
N ILE A 6 16.92 16.20 14.02
CA ILE A 6 16.52 17.53 13.53
C ILE A 6 15.04 17.39 13.24
N ARG A 7 14.23 18.21 13.91
CA ARG A 7 12.82 18.43 13.57
C ARG A 7 12.78 19.73 12.80
N ASP A 8 12.22 19.71 11.61
CA ASP A 8 12.09 20.89 10.78
C ASP A 8 10.62 21.13 10.45
N SER A 9 10.24 22.39 10.28
CA SER A 9 8.91 22.80 9.83
C SER A 9 8.99 23.34 8.41
N ASN A 10 8.04 22.95 7.58
CA ASN A 10 7.98 23.25 6.15
C ASN A 10 9.26 22.84 5.39
N PRO A 11 9.67 21.56 5.49
CA PRO A 11 10.86 21.06 4.81
C PRO A 11 10.74 21.16 3.29
N SER A 12 11.88 21.25 2.60
CA SER A 12 11.95 21.10 1.15
C SER A 12 11.71 19.65 0.72
N TYR A 13 11.41 19.42 -0.55
CA TYR A 13 11.24 18.05 -1.09
C TYR A 13 12.50 17.20 -0.92
N GLU A 14 13.68 17.77 -1.11
CA GLU A 14 14.96 17.08 -0.92
C GLU A 14 15.18 16.63 0.54
N GLU A 15 14.73 17.42 1.50
CA GLU A 15 14.77 17.06 2.93
C GLU A 15 13.77 15.95 3.26
N LEU A 16 12.58 15.95 2.65
CA LEU A 16 11.56 14.93 2.84
C LEU A 16 12.00 13.55 2.30
N GLU A 17 12.75 13.48 1.21
CA GLU A 17 13.26 12.20 0.67
C GLU A 17 14.08 11.42 1.70
N ASN A 18 14.85 12.12 2.52
CA ASN A 18 15.71 11.55 3.56
C ASN A 18 15.08 11.52 4.95
N SER A 19 13.83 11.97 5.08
CA SER A 19 13.15 12.03 6.38
C SER A 19 12.65 10.67 6.84
N TYR A 20 12.65 10.46 8.16
CA TYR A 20 11.99 9.33 8.82
C TYR A 20 10.53 9.63 9.18
N LEU A 21 10.10 10.89 9.02
CA LEU A 21 8.76 11.35 9.35
C LEU A 21 8.33 12.42 8.36
N ASP A 22 7.17 12.21 7.78
CA ASP A 22 6.38 13.23 7.10
C ASP A 22 5.07 13.39 7.86
N MET A 23 4.80 14.60 8.40
CA MET A 23 3.69 14.84 9.30
C MET A 23 3.03 16.19 9.03
N VAL A 24 1.72 16.19 8.93
CA VAL A 24 0.88 17.39 8.91
C VAL A 24 0.20 17.52 10.25
N VAL A 25 0.33 18.69 10.88
CA VAL A 25 -0.34 19.02 12.14
C VAL A 25 -1.22 20.25 11.92
N ALA A 26 -2.50 20.15 12.30
CA ALA A 26 -3.43 21.28 12.33
C ALA A 26 -3.95 21.50 13.73
N GLY A 27 -4.17 22.76 14.10
CA GLY A 27 -4.58 23.09 15.45
C GLY A 27 -5.02 24.54 15.64
N THR A 28 -5.34 24.84 16.87
CA THR A 28 -5.65 26.19 17.37
C THR A 28 -4.50 26.71 18.23
N GLU A 29 -4.63 27.91 18.74
CA GLU A 29 -3.67 28.47 19.72
C GLU A 29 -3.51 27.55 20.94
N LYS A 30 -4.56 26.84 21.34
CA LYS A 30 -4.60 26.09 22.60
C LYS A 30 -4.34 24.60 22.44
N ALA A 31 -4.59 24.03 21.26
CA ALA A 31 -4.59 22.58 21.11
C ALA A 31 -4.44 22.09 19.66
N VAL A 32 -3.96 20.85 19.53
CA VAL A 32 -3.95 20.10 18.27
C VAL A 32 -5.36 19.62 17.97
N LEU A 33 -5.77 19.68 16.71
CA LEU A 33 -7.07 19.22 16.21
C LEU A 33 -6.94 18.05 15.23
N MET A 34 -5.90 18.04 14.42
CA MET A 34 -5.69 17.00 13.42
C MET A 34 -4.20 16.71 13.23
N VAL A 35 -3.90 15.43 13.07
CA VAL A 35 -2.56 14.95 12.69
C VAL A 35 -2.71 13.90 11.61
N GLU A 36 -1.88 13.97 10.58
CA GLU A 36 -1.65 12.90 9.63
C GLU A 36 -0.15 12.67 9.45
N SER A 37 0.29 11.41 9.44
CA SER A 37 1.71 11.12 9.26
C SER A 37 1.99 9.83 8.51
N GLU A 38 3.16 9.83 7.85
CA GLU A 38 3.90 8.68 7.38
C GLU A 38 5.22 8.62 8.16
N ALA A 39 5.57 7.48 8.74
CA ALA A 39 6.76 7.34 9.58
C ALA A 39 7.49 6.02 9.28
N LYS A 40 8.81 6.03 9.45
CA LYS A 40 9.67 4.85 9.29
C LYS A 40 9.95 4.23 10.67
N GLU A 41 8.94 3.55 11.22
CA GLU A 41 8.99 2.82 12.49
C GLU A 41 9.49 3.65 13.70
N LEU A 42 8.96 4.87 13.85
CA LEU A 42 9.28 5.74 14.97
C LEU A 42 8.52 5.33 16.24
N ASN A 43 9.18 5.40 17.39
CA ASN A 43 8.55 5.10 18.68
C ASN A 43 7.53 6.17 19.10
N GLU A 44 6.68 5.82 20.06
CA GLU A 44 5.56 6.64 20.53
C GLU A 44 6.04 8.00 21.08
N ASP A 45 7.15 8.04 21.82
CA ASP A 45 7.70 9.27 22.40
C ASP A 45 8.19 10.26 21.34
N LEU A 46 8.83 9.74 20.26
CA LEU A 46 9.26 10.56 19.13
C LEU A 46 8.06 11.11 18.37
N MET A 47 7.02 10.31 18.17
CA MET A 47 5.78 10.74 17.51
C MET A 47 5.04 11.79 18.33
N LEU A 48 4.88 11.59 19.63
CA LEU A 48 4.29 12.59 20.54
C LEU A 48 5.08 13.89 20.48
N GLY A 49 6.39 13.80 20.65
CA GLY A 49 7.25 14.98 20.60
C GLY A 49 7.23 15.69 19.24
N ALA A 50 6.99 14.99 18.12
CA ALA A 50 6.85 15.61 16.80
C ALA A 50 5.51 16.37 16.67
N VAL A 51 4.42 15.80 17.20
CA VAL A 51 3.11 16.48 17.21
C VAL A 51 3.18 17.78 18.05
N LEU A 52 3.80 17.72 19.23
CA LEU A 52 3.97 18.89 20.11
C LEU A 52 4.86 19.96 19.44
N PHE A 53 5.93 19.56 18.76
CA PHE A 53 6.77 20.45 17.99
C PHE A 53 5.99 21.15 16.87
N GLY A 54 5.22 20.38 16.07
CA GLY A 54 4.37 20.95 15.01
C GLY A 54 3.35 21.95 15.55
N HIS A 55 2.73 21.66 16.71
CA HIS A 55 1.82 22.59 17.38
C HIS A 55 2.54 23.88 17.86
N GLN A 56 3.75 23.75 18.36
CA GLN A 56 4.56 24.90 18.76
C GLN A 56 4.93 25.79 17.56
N GLU A 57 5.37 25.21 16.46
CA GLU A 57 5.78 25.95 15.27
C GLU A 57 4.62 26.70 14.61
N MET A 58 3.40 26.13 14.59
CA MET A 58 2.23 26.79 14.02
C MET A 58 1.79 28.05 14.79
N GLN A 59 2.24 28.24 16.04
CA GLN A 59 1.87 29.42 16.84
C GLN A 59 2.30 30.74 16.17
N ALA A 60 3.43 30.72 15.46
CA ALA A 60 3.87 31.89 14.71
C ALA A 60 2.88 32.31 13.60
N VAL A 61 2.30 31.32 12.92
CA VAL A 61 1.29 31.54 11.86
C VAL A 61 -0.03 32.04 12.46
N ILE A 62 -0.48 31.43 13.56
CA ILE A 62 -1.72 31.84 14.27
C ILE A 62 -1.60 33.28 14.76
N LYS A 63 -0.45 33.64 15.34
CA LYS A 63 -0.17 35.01 15.78
C LYS A 63 -0.22 35.99 14.60
N ALA A 64 0.41 35.65 13.47
CA ALA A 64 0.38 36.49 12.28
C ALA A 64 -1.05 36.67 11.72
N CYS A 65 -1.86 35.62 11.73
CA CYS A 65 -3.29 35.69 11.34
C CYS A 65 -4.08 36.61 12.27
N THR A 66 -3.85 36.52 13.60
CA THR A 66 -4.50 37.37 14.60
C THR A 66 -4.11 38.84 14.43
N GLU A 67 -2.82 39.13 14.21
CA GLU A 67 -2.36 40.50 13.93
C GLU A 67 -2.94 41.06 12.61
N LEU A 68 -3.04 40.21 11.58
CA LEU A 68 -3.66 40.60 10.31
C LEU A 68 -5.14 40.92 10.49
N LYS A 69 -5.89 40.09 11.25
CA LYS A 69 -7.29 40.36 11.60
C LYS A 69 -7.43 41.71 12.31
N GLN A 70 -6.56 42.03 13.26
CA GLN A 70 -6.60 43.33 13.95
C GLN A 70 -6.34 44.51 13.03
N LYS A 71 -5.46 44.37 12.03
CA LYS A 71 -5.06 45.45 11.12
C LYS A 71 -6.00 45.65 9.94
N ALA A 72 -6.59 44.59 9.42
CA ALA A 72 -7.33 44.58 8.16
C ALA A 72 -8.59 43.69 8.17
N GLY A 73 -8.95 43.14 9.32
CA GLY A 73 -10.15 42.30 9.46
C GLY A 73 -11.45 43.10 9.22
N LYS A 74 -12.45 42.42 8.69
CA LYS A 74 -13.84 42.90 8.63
C LYS A 74 -14.54 42.58 9.94
N GLU A 75 -15.73 43.15 10.13
CA GLU A 75 -16.60 42.76 11.25
C GLU A 75 -16.90 41.26 11.22
N ASP A 76 -16.92 40.65 12.39
CA ASP A 76 -17.23 39.23 12.51
C ASP A 76 -18.67 38.96 12.08
N TRP A 77 -18.88 37.83 11.42
CA TRP A 77 -20.22 37.41 11.07
C TRP A 77 -21.01 37.07 12.34
N VAL A 78 -22.22 37.62 12.43
CA VAL A 78 -23.16 37.20 13.47
C VAL A 78 -23.76 35.87 13.04
N LEU A 79 -23.33 34.79 13.70
CA LEU A 79 -23.93 33.48 13.52
C LEU A 79 -25.16 33.39 14.43
N ASN A 80 -26.31 33.12 13.87
CA ASN A 80 -27.49 32.77 14.66
C ASN A 80 -27.25 31.37 15.25
N THR A 81 -26.75 31.31 16.46
CA THR A 81 -26.74 30.07 17.25
C THR A 81 -28.12 29.94 17.88
N ASP A 82 -28.97 29.11 17.29
CA ASP A 82 -30.26 28.77 17.90
C ASP A 82 -30.03 27.95 19.18
N GLU A 83 -30.02 28.59 20.31
CA GLU A 83 -29.93 27.97 21.65
C GLU A 83 -31.25 27.28 22.10
N GLU A 84 -32.12 26.86 21.19
CA GLU A 84 -33.46 26.35 21.52
C GLU A 84 -33.52 24.85 21.89
N THR A 85 -32.41 24.18 22.13
CA THR A 85 -32.37 22.76 22.50
C THR A 85 -32.82 22.40 23.95
N PRO A 86 -32.84 23.30 24.94
CA PRO A 86 -33.13 22.92 26.36
C PRO A 86 -34.54 22.37 26.60
N VAL A 87 -35.55 22.83 25.84
CA VAL A 87 -36.96 22.47 26.12
C VAL A 87 -37.23 20.99 25.82
N TYR A 88 -36.82 20.50 24.65
CA TYR A 88 -37.01 19.10 24.26
C TYR A 88 -36.11 18.15 25.06
N SER A 89 -34.91 18.58 25.43
CA SER A 89 -33.97 17.77 26.20
C SER A 89 -34.51 17.31 27.54
N ALA A 90 -35.18 18.20 28.29
CA ALA A 90 -35.77 17.87 29.61
C ALA A 90 -36.90 16.85 29.47
N GLU A 91 -37.83 17.07 28.53
CA GLU A 91 -38.96 16.17 28.28
C GLU A 91 -38.51 14.78 27.83
N LEU A 92 -37.60 14.72 26.86
CA LEU A 92 -37.06 13.45 26.38
C LEU A 92 -36.27 12.70 27.44
N THR A 93 -35.50 13.39 28.28
CA THR A 93 -34.77 12.80 29.38
C THR A 93 -35.71 12.15 30.38
N GLU A 94 -36.76 12.83 30.80
CA GLU A 94 -37.73 12.30 31.74
C GLU A 94 -38.46 11.06 31.18
N LYS A 95 -38.85 11.09 29.92
CA LYS A 95 -39.67 10.03 29.29
C LYS A 95 -38.90 8.84 28.80
N TYR A 96 -37.69 9.03 28.20
CA TYR A 96 -36.98 8.01 27.41
C TYR A 96 -35.62 7.59 27.98
N SER A 97 -35.05 8.26 28.97
CA SER A 97 -33.73 7.97 29.51
C SER A 97 -33.52 6.50 29.92
N GLU A 98 -34.50 5.92 30.62
CA GLU A 98 -34.45 4.52 31.06
C GLU A 98 -34.51 3.55 29.88
N GLN A 99 -35.37 3.82 28.89
CA GLN A 99 -35.52 2.97 27.68
C GLN A 99 -34.24 2.99 26.83
N ILE A 100 -33.65 4.18 26.65
CA ILE A 100 -32.38 4.34 25.92
C ILE A 100 -31.25 3.63 26.65
N THR A 101 -31.17 3.81 27.97
CA THR A 101 -30.15 3.11 28.79
C THR A 101 -30.26 1.60 28.63
N ASN A 102 -31.48 1.05 28.70
CA ASN A 102 -31.71 -0.38 28.48
C ASN A 102 -31.36 -0.83 27.07
N ALA A 103 -31.66 -0.03 26.04
CA ALA A 103 -31.30 -0.35 24.65
C ALA A 103 -29.78 -0.45 24.50
N PHE A 104 -28.99 0.43 25.12
CA PHE A 104 -27.52 0.38 25.08
C PHE A 104 -26.91 -0.75 25.94
N THR A 105 -27.67 -1.56 26.65
CA THR A 105 -27.19 -2.81 27.26
C THR A 105 -27.24 -4.00 26.27
N ILE A 106 -27.91 -3.86 25.14
CA ILE A 106 -28.01 -4.88 24.11
C ILE A 106 -26.68 -4.93 23.36
N LYS A 107 -25.98 -6.06 23.44
CA LYS A 107 -24.63 -6.20 22.84
C LYS A 107 -24.67 -6.36 21.32
N ASP A 108 -25.66 -7.08 20.79
CA ASP A 108 -25.83 -7.25 19.34
C ASP A 108 -26.21 -5.92 18.68
N LYS A 109 -25.47 -5.53 17.65
CA LYS A 109 -25.64 -4.26 16.95
C LYS A 109 -27.01 -4.14 16.29
N THR A 110 -27.49 -5.23 15.65
CA THR A 110 -28.75 -5.23 14.89
C THR A 110 -29.94 -5.11 15.83
N GLU A 111 -29.94 -5.88 16.93
CA GLU A 111 -30.98 -5.83 17.94
C GLU A 111 -31.00 -4.47 18.67
N ARG A 112 -29.83 -3.92 19.00
CA ARG A 112 -29.68 -2.58 19.60
C ARG A 112 -30.23 -1.50 18.69
N THR A 113 -29.83 -1.50 17.41
CA THR A 113 -30.30 -0.53 16.42
C THR A 113 -31.81 -0.62 16.23
N ALA A 114 -32.38 -1.82 16.22
CA ALA A 114 -33.83 -1.99 16.16
C ALA A 114 -34.55 -1.44 17.40
N ALA A 115 -34.01 -1.71 18.60
CA ALA A 115 -34.56 -1.18 19.84
C ALA A 115 -34.53 0.35 19.90
N ILE A 116 -33.42 0.97 19.50
CA ILE A 116 -33.29 2.44 19.40
C ILE A 116 -34.23 2.99 18.32
N GLY A 117 -34.40 2.28 17.21
CA GLY A 117 -35.35 2.64 16.15
C GLY A 117 -36.79 2.73 16.65
N VAL A 118 -37.25 1.76 17.46
CA VAL A 118 -38.58 1.76 18.07
C VAL A 118 -38.77 3.00 18.96
N ILE A 119 -37.78 3.33 19.80
CA ILE A 119 -37.82 4.53 20.65
C ILE A 119 -37.92 5.80 19.79
N LYS A 120 -37.14 5.89 18.75
CA LYS A 120 -37.13 7.02 17.81
C LYS A 120 -38.49 7.18 17.11
N ASP A 121 -39.11 6.08 16.68
CA ASP A 121 -40.43 6.09 16.04
C ASP A 121 -41.53 6.54 17.03
N ASP A 122 -41.47 6.13 18.29
CA ASP A 122 -42.38 6.60 19.36
C ASP A 122 -42.18 8.11 19.59
N ILE A 123 -40.95 8.59 19.62
CA ILE A 123 -40.65 10.03 19.74
C ILE A 123 -41.28 10.78 18.57
N VAL A 124 -41.03 10.37 17.33
CA VAL A 124 -41.59 11.02 16.12
C VAL A 124 -43.12 11.02 16.18
N SER A 125 -43.72 9.91 16.58
CA SER A 125 -45.19 9.79 16.72
C SER A 125 -45.76 10.67 17.81
N SER A 126 -44.97 11.06 18.84
CA SER A 126 -45.40 11.98 19.89
C SER A 126 -45.50 13.44 19.45
N TYR A 127 -44.98 13.78 18.27
CA TYR A 127 -45.00 15.13 17.68
C TYR A 127 -45.68 15.14 16.29
N PRO A 128 -46.97 14.76 16.18
CA PRO A 128 -47.66 14.58 14.91
C PRO A 128 -47.82 15.86 14.09
N ASP A 129 -47.86 17.03 14.74
CA ASP A 129 -48.03 18.33 14.12
C ASP A 129 -46.70 19.10 13.92
N ALA A 130 -45.55 18.48 14.22
CA ALA A 130 -44.24 19.12 14.10
C ALA A 130 -43.86 19.28 12.61
N ASP A 131 -43.40 20.47 12.24
CA ASP A 131 -42.76 20.68 10.95
C ASP A 131 -41.34 20.04 10.90
N GLU A 132 -40.72 20.02 9.72
CA GLU A 132 -39.39 19.45 9.51
C GLU A 132 -38.32 20.08 10.44
N ILE A 133 -38.42 21.38 10.72
CA ILE A 133 -37.45 22.10 11.58
C ILE A 133 -37.63 21.67 13.03
N GLN A 134 -38.86 21.60 13.50
CA GLN A 134 -39.16 21.15 14.85
C GLN A 134 -38.78 19.69 15.06
N LEU A 135 -39.12 18.83 14.11
CA LEU A 135 -38.73 17.42 14.15
C LEU A 135 -37.21 17.25 14.15
N GLY A 136 -36.49 18.06 13.35
CA GLY A 136 -35.03 18.10 13.37
C GLY A 136 -34.46 18.48 14.74
N LYS A 137 -35.08 19.44 15.46
CA LYS A 137 -34.67 19.83 16.82
C LYS A 137 -34.94 18.71 17.85
N VAL A 138 -36.09 18.04 17.76
CA VAL A 138 -36.46 16.90 18.65
C VAL A 138 -35.48 15.74 18.44
N LEU A 139 -35.20 15.37 17.20
CA LEU A 139 -34.24 14.29 16.88
C LEU A 139 -32.81 14.67 17.26
N GLY A 140 -32.44 15.94 17.17
CA GLY A 140 -31.17 16.46 17.67
C GLY A 140 -31.06 16.32 19.19
N ALA A 141 -32.12 16.66 19.97
CA ALA A 141 -32.17 16.47 21.40
C ALA A 141 -32.14 14.99 21.81
N PHE A 142 -32.80 14.11 21.06
CA PHE A 142 -32.72 12.66 21.25
C PHE A 142 -31.29 12.15 21.07
N LYS A 143 -30.61 12.54 19.98
CA LYS A 143 -29.22 12.16 19.74
C LYS A 143 -28.26 12.68 20.81
N ASN A 144 -28.49 13.87 21.34
CA ASN A 144 -27.71 14.37 22.48
C ASN A 144 -27.94 13.53 23.73
N LEU A 145 -29.18 13.11 23.99
CA LEU A 145 -29.51 12.24 25.14
C LEU A 145 -28.84 10.86 25.03
N GLU A 146 -28.83 10.25 23.83
CA GLU A 146 -28.07 9.03 23.56
C GLU A 146 -26.59 9.21 23.87
N LYS A 147 -26.03 10.32 23.39
CA LYS A 147 -24.62 10.69 23.62
C LYS A 147 -24.32 10.83 25.10
N ASP A 148 -25.13 11.57 25.83
CA ASP A 148 -24.91 11.83 27.27
C ASP A 148 -24.99 10.54 28.12
N ILE A 149 -25.93 9.63 27.81
CA ILE A 149 -26.09 8.35 28.49
C ILE A 149 -24.85 7.47 28.29
N VAL A 150 -24.41 7.28 27.04
CA VAL A 150 -23.26 6.42 26.69
C VAL A 150 -21.97 6.98 27.30
N ARG A 151 -21.74 8.29 27.16
CA ARG A 151 -20.56 8.97 27.70
C ARG A 151 -20.48 8.88 29.21
N LYS A 152 -21.59 9.13 29.91
CA LYS A 152 -21.68 9.00 31.38
C LYS A 152 -21.41 7.58 31.86
N ASN A 153 -21.92 6.56 31.16
CA ASN A 153 -21.66 5.17 31.49
C ASN A 153 -20.15 4.85 31.38
N ILE A 154 -19.51 5.25 30.31
CA ILE A 154 -18.07 5.01 30.08
C ILE A 154 -17.22 5.72 31.15
N LEU A 155 -17.46 7.00 31.43
CA LEU A 155 -16.75 7.75 32.48
C LEU A 155 -16.99 7.20 33.90
N SER A 156 -18.14 6.57 34.12
CA SER A 156 -18.46 5.89 35.39
C SER A 156 -17.88 4.46 35.48
N ASN A 157 -16.96 4.09 34.58
CA ASN A 157 -16.37 2.75 34.50
C ASN A 157 -17.42 1.61 34.36
N GLN A 158 -18.56 1.90 33.75
CA GLN A 158 -19.50 0.87 33.34
C GLN A 158 -19.00 0.20 32.05
N PRO A 159 -19.43 -1.03 31.76
CA PRO A 159 -19.10 -1.68 30.50
C PRO A 159 -19.49 -0.81 29.28
N ARG A 160 -18.69 -0.89 28.24
CA ARG A 160 -18.96 -0.26 26.92
C ARG A 160 -20.19 -0.88 26.28
N ILE A 161 -20.64 -0.32 25.18
CA ILE A 161 -21.85 -0.74 24.43
C ILE A 161 -21.87 -2.25 24.13
N ASP A 162 -20.71 -2.85 23.83
CA ASP A 162 -20.56 -4.29 23.56
C ASP A 162 -20.17 -5.12 24.81
N GLY A 163 -20.08 -4.49 25.96
CA GLY A 163 -19.77 -5.12 27.26
C GLY A 163 -18.27 -5.23 27.56
N ARG A 164 -17.38 -4.72 26.70
CA ARG A 164 -15.94 -4.64 26.98
C ARG A 164 -15.60 -3.53 27.99
N ASP A 165 -14.38 -3.61 28.53
CA ASP A 165 -13.71 -2.51 29.21
C ASP A 165 -13.08 -1.52 28.23
N THR A 166 -12.32 -0.55 28.72
CA THR A 166 -11.67 0.47 27.87
C THR A 166 -10.41 -0.02 27.15
N ASP A 167 -9.87 -1.19 27.49
CA ASP A 167 -8.55 -1.67 27.03
C ASP A 167 -8.63 -2.89 26.12
N THR A 168 -9.72 -3.64 26.17
CA THR A 168 -9.87 -4.89 25.43
C THR A 168 -10.13 -4.67 23.94
N VAL A 169 -9.32 -5.32 23.10
CA VAL A 169 -9.53 -5.43 21.65
C VAL A 169 -10.59 -6.50 21.37
N ARG A 170 -11.46 -6.27 20.37
CA ARG A 170 -12.46 -7.27 19.92
C ARG A 170 -11.80 -8.57 19.48
N PRO A 171 -12.52 -9.70 19.53
CA PRO A 171 -12.02 -10.97 18.98
C PRO A 171 -11.57 -10.83 17.54
N ILE A 172 -10.42 -11.44 17.21
CA ILE A 172 -9.82 -11.39 15.87
C ILE A 172 -9.84 -12.79 15.27
N PHE A 173 -10.28 -12.87 14.02
CA PHE A 173 -10.19 -14.07 13.19
C PHE A 173 -9.45 -13.74 11.90
N ILE A 174 -8.52 -14.63 11.48
CA ILE A 174 -7.64 -14.42 10.33
C ILE A 174 -7.55 -15.71 9.52
N GLU A 175 -7.71 -15.59 8.21
CA GLU A 175 -7.36 -16.60 7.23
C GLU A 175 -6.49 -15.99 6.13
N THR A 176 -5.52 -16.75 5.63
CA THR A 176 -4.74 -16.41 4.44
C THR A 176 -5.00 -17.43 3.34
N ASP A 177 -4.69 -17.09 2.09
CA ASP A 177 -4.94 -17.96 0.94
C ASP A 177 -6.43 -18.28 0.73
N VAL A 178 -7.29 -17.29 0.98
CA VAL A 178 -8.76 -17.46 0.86
C VAL A 178 -9.26 -17.46 -0.59
N LEU A 179 -8.46 -16.95 -1.52
CA LEU A 179 -8.76 -16.87 -2.95
C LEU A 179 -7.69 -17.63 -3.75
N PRO A 180 -7.96 -18.88 -4.19
CA PRO A 180 -6.94 -19.77 -4.76
C PRO A 180 -6.26 -19.27 -6.04
N SER A 181 -6.90 -18.36 -6.79
CA SER A 181 -6.36 -17.79 -8.03
C SER A 181 -5.67 -16.44 -7.84
N ALA A 182 -5.71 -15.88 -6.63
CA ALA A 182 -4.99 -14.64 -6.32
C ALA A 182 -3.51 -14.91 -6.07
N HIS A 183 -2.67 -13.87 -6.18
CA HIS A 183 -1.25 -14.02 -5.83
C HIS A 183 -1.06 -14.09 -4.32
N GLY A 184 -1.85 -13.35 -3.55
CA GLY A 184 -1.99 -13.47 -2.12
C GLY A 184 -3.33 -12.89 -1.67
N SER A 185 -3.91 -13.45 -0.61
CA SER A 185 -5.19 -13.01 -0.10
C SER A 185 -5.33 -13.27 1.39
N SER A 186 -6.10 -12.40 2.05
CA SER A 186 -6.41 -12.56 3.47
C SER A 186 -7.86 -12.17 3.78
N LEU A 187 -8.44 -12.85 4.74
CA LEU A 187 -9.64 -12.46 5.43
C LEU A 187 -9.24 -12.01 6.84
N PHE A 188 -9.49 -10.77 7.16
CA PHE A 188 -9.26 -10.22 8.49
C PHE A 188 -10.58 -9.77 9.10
N THR A 189 -10.92 -10.33 10.25
CA THR A 189 -12.13 -10.00 10.99
C THR A 189 -11.77 -9.56 12.41
N ARG A 190 -12.30 -8.42 12.85
CA ARG A 190 -12.19 -7.91 14.21
C ARG A 190 -13.59 -7.56 14.74
N GLY A 191 -14.17 -8.47 15.53
CA GLY A 191 -15.59 -8.39 15.91
C GLY A 191 -16.47 -8.33 14.67
N GLU A 192 -17.29 -7.30 14.55
CA GLU A 192 -18.20 -7.02 13.43
C GLU A 192 -17.55 -6.12 12.34
N THR A 193 -16.24 -6.21 12.15
CA THR A 193 -15.54 -5.50 11.07
C THR A 193 -14.69 -6.51 10.30
N GLN A 194 -15.00 -6.68 9.02
CA GLN A 194 -14.35 -7.67 8.16
C GLN A 194 -13.88 -7.06 6.85
N ALA A 195 -12.67 -7.45 6.45
CA ALA A 195 -12.07 -7.09 5.17
C ALA A 195 -11.53 -8.32 4.45
N ILE A 196 -11.85 -8.48 3.17
CA ILE A 196 -11.15 -9.37 2.25
C ILE A 196 -10.11 -8.53 1.53
N VAL A 197 -8.83 -8.90 1.67
CA VAL A 197 -7.73 -8.14 1.08
C VAL A 197 -6.95 -9.02 0.12
N VAL A 198 -6.76 -8.51 -1.10
CA VAL A 198 -6.13 -9.25 -2.20
C VAL A 198 -4.91 -8.50 -2.70
N ALA A 199 -3.78 -9.18 -2.75
CA ALA A 199 -2.54 -8.68 -3.32
C ALA A 199 -2.31 -9.25 -4.72
N THR A 200 -1.96 -8.39 -5.66
CA THR A 200 -1.60 -8.73 -7.03
C THR A 200 -0.22 -8.17 -7.35
N LEU A 201 0.65 -9.00 -7.90
CA LEU A 201 1.99 -8.64 -8.34
C LEU A 201 2.01 -8.49 -9.86
N GLY A 202 2.60 -7.43 -10.33
CA GLY A 202 2.69 -7.11 -11.76
C GLY A 202 4.09 -6.67 -12.17
N SER A 203 4.25 -6.34 -13.45
CA SER A 203 5.49 -5.80 -14.00
C SER A 203 5.64 -4.30 -13.69
N SER A 204 6.81 -3.75 -13.95
CA SER A 204 7.07 -2.30 -13.86
C SER A 204 6.15 -1.47 -14.78
N ARG A 205 5.61 -2.06 -15.85
CA ARG A 205 4.66 -1.39 -16.77
C ARG A 205 3.29 -1.18 -16.16
N ASP A 206 2.95 -1.97 -15.13
CA ASP A 206 1.67 -1.89 -14.41
C ASP A 206 1.69 -0.82 -13.32
N ALA A 207 2.85 -0.19 -13.08
CA ALA A 207 3.01 0.88 -12.11
C ALA A 207 2.17 2.11 -12.45
N GLN A 208 1.64 2.78 -11.45
CA GLN A 208 0.85 3.98 -11.61
C GLN A 208 1.76 5.16 -12.00
N ARG A 209 1.48 5.79 -13.13
CA ARG A 209 2.11 7.06 -13.52
C ARG A 209 1.32 8.21 -12.91
N ILE A 210 2.03 9.09 -12.22
CA ILE A 210 1.48 10.27 -11.57
C ILE A 210 2.07 11.50 -12.24
N GLU A 211 1.21 12.39 -12.71
CA GLU A 211 1.58 13.70 -13.24
C GLU A 211 1.14 14.77 -12.24
N SER A 212 2.09 15.54 -11.72
CA SER A 212 1.86 16.63 -10.79
C SER A 212 2.54 17.92 -11.28
N ILE A 213 2.35 19.01 -10.55
CA ILE A 213 3.04 20.29 -10.82
C ILE A 213 4.57 20.12 -10.69
N GLU A 214 5.02 19.19 -9.85
CA GLU A 214 6.42 18.92 -9.57
C GLU A 214 7.07 18.03 -10.64
N GLY A 215 6.29 17.42 -11.53
CA GLY A 215 6.77 16.55 -12.60
C GLY A 215 6.03 15.22 -12.68
N GLN A 216 6.67 14.26 -13.34
CA GLN A 216 6.18 12.90 -13.49
C GLN A 216 6.89 11.97 -12.49
N SER A 217 6.12 11.14 -11.80
CA SER A 217 6.62 10.10 -10.93
C SER A 217 5.92 8.78 -11.19
N THR A 218 6.50 7.69 -10.70
CA THR A 218 5.95 6.34 -10.83
C THR A 218 5.75 5.76 -9.44
N ASP A 219 4.59 5.17 -9.20
CA ASP A 219 4.24 4.53 -7.94
C ASP A 219 4.05 3.03 -8.16
N ASN A 220 4.91 2.23 -7.53
CA ASN A 220 4.93 0.77 -7.64
C ASN A 220 4.05 0.07 -6.59
N PHE A 221 3.47 0.83 -5.65
CA PHE A 221 2.57 0.28 -4.65
C PHE A 221 1.23 1.00 -4.67
N MET A 222 0.20 0.33 -5.13
CA MET A 222 -1.18 0.82 -5.19
C MET A 222 -2.03 0.11 -4.15
N LEU A 223 -2.83 0.88 -3.39
CA LEU A 223 -3.83 0.33 -2.47
C LEU A 223 -5.19 0.96 -2.75
N HIS A 224 -6.17 0.12 -3.03
CA HIS A 224 -7.56 0.50 -3.26
C HIS A 224 -8.41 -0.02 -2.11
N TYR A 225 -9.16 0.88 -1.50
CA TYR A 225 -10.07 0.58 -0.40
C TYR A 225 -11.51 0.80 -0.89
N ASN A 226 -12.31 -0.24 -0.81
CA ASN A 226 -13.71 -0.23 -1.23
C ASN A 226 -14.62 -0.43 -0.02
N PHE A 227 -15.57 0.50 0.14
CA PHE A 227 -16.53 0.51 1.24
C PHE A 227 -17.96 0.54 0.68
N PRO A 228 -18.48 -0.61 0.22
CA PRO A 228 -19.82 -0.70 -0.34
C PRO A 228 -20.89 -0.48 0.74
N ALA A 229 -22.06 0.04 0.35
CA ALA A 229 -23.15 0.36 1.27
C ALA A 229 -23.61 -0.85 2.10
N TYR A 230 -23.59 -2.05 1.53
CA TYR A 230 -23.99 -3.27 2.22
C TYR A 230 -23.12 -3.58 3.45
N SER A 231 -21.85 -3.09 3.51
CA SER A 231 -20.96 -3.32 4.64
C SER A 231 -21.46 -2.72 5.96
N VAL A 232 -22.38 -1.77 5.89
CA VAL A 232 -23.08 -1.16 7.04
C VAL A 232 -24.58 -1.43 7.01
N GLY A 233 -25.05 -2.36 6.17
CA GLY A 233 -26.46 -2.72 6.05
C GLY A 233 -27.30 -1.71 5.25
N GLU A 234 -26.68 -0.84 4.48
CA GLU A 234 -27.36 0.17 3.67
C GLU A 234 -27.52 -0.27 2.21
N ILE A 235 -28.50 0.31 1.54
CA ILE A 235 -28.68 0.19 0.09
C ILE A 235 -28.07 1.43 -0.57
N GLY A 236 -27.18 1.23 -1.54
CA GLY A 236 -26.54 2.32 -2.26
C GLY A 236 -26.09 1.94 -3.67
N MET A 237 -26.02 2.93 -4.56
CA MET A 237 -25.44 2.74 -5.89
C MET A 237 -23.91 2.95 -5.84
N PRO A 238 -23.12 2.08 -6.50
CA PRO A 238 -21.68 2.29 -6.65
C PRO A 238 -21.43 3.41 -7.68
N LEU A 239 -21.25 4.64 -7.21
CA LEU A 239 -20.99 5.82 -8.05
C LEU A 239 -19.49 6.14 -8.20
N GLY A 240 -18.60 5.18 -7.90
CA GLY A 240 -17.15 5.36 -7.82
C GLY A 240 -16.66 5.72 -6.41
N PRO A 241 -15.35 5.83 -6.21
CA PRO A 241 -14.76 6.01 -4.89
C PRO A 241 -15.11 7.38 -4.30
N LYS A 242 -15.62 7.37 -3.08
CA LYS A 242 -15.92 8.58 -2.30
C LYS A 242 -14.65 9.11 -1.62
N ARG A 243 -14.67 10.36 -1.14
CA ARG A 243 -13.54 10.97 -0.40
C ARG A 243 -13.09 10.13 0.78
N ARG A 244 -14.02 9.50 1.50
CA ARG A 244 -13.74 8.61 2.62
C ARG A 244 -12.92 7.39 2.17
N GLU A 245 -13.27 6.77 1.05
CA GLU A 245 -12.57 5.60 0.50
C GLU A 245 -11.15 5.97 0.08
N ILE A 246 -10.97 7.12 -0.55
CA ILE A 246 -9.66 7.64 -0.93
C ILE A 246 -8.79 7.90 0.31
N GLY A 247 -9.33 8.58 1.32
CA GLY A 247 -8.61 8.90 2.56
C GLY A 247 -8.20 7.65 3.36
N HIS A 248 -9.13 6.70 3.53
CA HIS A 248 -8.86 5.43 4.21
C HIS A 248 -7.86 4.56 3.44
N GLY A 249 -7.97 4.51 2.11
CA GLY A 249 -7.00 3.83 1.27
C GLY A 249 -5.59 4.42 1.39
N ASN A 250 -5.48 5.74 1.36
CA ASN A 250 -4.19 6.43 1.53
C ASN A 250 -3.59 6.21 2.91
N LEU A 251 -4.39 6.19 3.97
CA LEU A 251 -3.92 5.87 5.32
C LEU A 251 -3.35 4.45 5.39
N ALA A 252 -4.08 3.46 4.86
CA ALA A 252 -3.62 2.08 4.82
C ALA A 252 -2.35 1.93 3.96
N LYS A 253 -2.27 2.65 2.84
CA LYS A 253 -1.09 2.68 1.97
C LYS A 253 0.15 3.21 2.71
N ARG A 254 0.03 4.37 3.37
CA ARG A 254 1.12 4.97 4.17
C ARG A 254 1.58 4.03 5.28
N ALA A 255 0.63 3.35 5.94
CA ALA A 255 0.94 2.43 7.04
C ALA A 255 1.86 1.27 6.61
N ILE A 256 1.75 0.81 5.37
CA ILE A 256 2.51 -0.33 4.85
C ILE A 256 3.83 0.10 4.19
N LYS A 257 3.89 1.30 3.64
CA LYS A 257 5.00 1.78 2.82
C LYS A 257 6.37 1.65 3.50
N ALA A 258 6.44 1.89 4.81
CA ALA A 258 7.68 1.82 5.58
C ALA A 258 8.32 0.42 5.66
N VAL A 259 7.56 -0.63 5.40
CA VAL A 259 7.99 -2.04 5.50
C VAL A 259 8.08 -2.75 4.16
N LEU A 260 7.78 -2.05 3.06
CA LEU A 260 7.92 -2.62 1.71
C LEU A 260 9.38 -2.80 1.35
N PRO A 261 9.71 -3.82 0.55
CA PRO A 261 11.05 -3.97 -0.01
C PRO A 261 11.34 -2.85 -1.01
N ASP A 262 12.61 -2.51 -1.17
CA ASP A 262 13.06 -1.60 -2.22
C ASP A 262 12.79 -2.21 -3.60
N VAL A 263 12.50 -1.35 -4.58
CA VAL A 263 12.18 -1.78 -5.97
C VAL A 263 13.36 -2.52 -6.62
N GLU A 264 14.58 -2.21 -6.21
CA GLU A 264 15.80 -2.86 -6.69
C GLU A 264 15.91 -4.32 -6.20
N ASP A 265 15.41 -4.59 -4.98
CA ASP A 265 15.42 -5.92 -4.37
C ASP A 265 14.20 -6.76 -4.76
N PHE A 266 13.06 -6.09 -4.98
CA PHE A 266 11.79 -6.72 -5.31
C PHE A 266 11.08 -5.95 -6.44
N GLY A 267 11.45 -6.22 -7.68
CA GLY A 267 11.07 -5.45 -8.87
C GLY A 267 9.61 -5.57 -9.33
N TYR A 268 8.71 -6.07 -8.50
CA TYR A 268 7.28 -6.14 -8.80
C TYR A 268 6.56 -4.84 -8.48
N THR A 269 5.61 -4.50 -9.33
CA THR A 269 4.55 -3.56 -8.98
C THR A 269 3.51 -4.30 -8.15
N MET A 270 3.14 -3.74 -7.01
CA MET A 270 2.18 -4.33 -6.07
C MET A 270 0.87 -3.57 -6.11
N ARG A 271 -0.23 -4.27 -6.34
CA ARG A 271 -1.59 -3.73 -6.23
C ARG A 271 -2.37 -4.48 -5.18
N VAL A 272 -2.84 -3.79 -4.16
CA VAL A 272 -3.69 -4.33 -3.12
C VAL A 272 -5.09 -3.76 -3.24
N VAL A 273 -6.10 -4.62 -3.12
CA VAL A 273 -7.51 -4.24 -3.06
C VAL A 273 -8.09 -4.75 -1.76
N SER A 274 -8.62 -3.84 -0.95
CA SER A 274 -9.31 -4.15 0.30
C SER A 274 -10.81 -3.94 0.13
N GLU A 275 -11.57 -5.05 0.16
CA GLU A 275 -13.03 -5.06 0.10
C GLU A 275 -13.58 -5.18 1.52
N ILE A 276 -14.30 -4.17 1.99
CA ILE A 276 -14.93 -4.20 3.30
C ILE A 276 -16.28 -4.91 3.18
N THR A 277 -16.39 -6.07 3.80
CA THR A 277 -17.60 -6.90 3.76
C THR A 277 -18.55 -6.61 4.91
N GLU A 278 -18.02 -6.16 6.04
CA GLU A 278 -18.79 -5.73 7.22
C GLU A 278 -18.02 -4.63 7.97
N SER A 279 -18.73 -3.66 8.56
CA SER A 279 -18.10 -2.58 9.31
C SER A 279 -18.89 -2.15 10.55
N ASN A 280 -18.23 -2.25 11.70
CA ASN A 280 -18.63 -1.63 12.96
C ASN A 280 -17.41 -1.02 13.67
N GLY A 281 -16.84 0.03 13.05
CA GLY A 281 -15.66 0.76 13.57
C GLY A 281 -14.35 0.33 12.96
N SER A 282 -13.61 1.33 12.48
CA SER A 282 -12.26 1.28 11.93
C SER A 282 -11.95 0.16 10.91
N SER A 283 -12.69 0.15 9.81
CA SER A 283 -12.41 -0.71 8.66
C SER A 283 -11.06 -0.39 7.97
N SER A 284 -10.57 0.86 8.05
CA SER A 284 -9.24 1.21 7.54
C SER A 284 -8.11 0.46 8.28
N MET A 285 -8.24 0.27 9.59
CA MET A 285 -7.24 -0.49 10.36
C MET A 285 -7.35 -2.00 10.12
N ALA A 286 -8.54 -2.52 9.83
CA ALA A 286 -8.70 -3.89 9.31
C ALA A 286 -8.01 -4.05 7.95
N SER A 287 -8.09 -3.03 7.07
CA SER A 287 -7.38 -3.02 5.78
C SER A 287 -5.87 -2.99 5.96
N VAL A 288 -5.33 -2.28 6.95
CA VAL A 288 -3.89 -2.30 7.26
C VAL A 288 -3.44 -3.72 7.61
N CYS A 289 -4.12 -4.36 8.58
CA CYS A 289 -3.81 -5.73 8.99
C CYS A 289 -3.94 -6.72 7.82
N GLY A 290 -5.04 -6.65 7.07
CA GLY A 290 -5.28 -7.50 5.91
C GLY A 290 -4.27 -7.28 4.78
N THR A 291 -3.84 -6.03 4.54
CA THR A 291 -2.80 -5.72 3.55
C THR A 291 -1.47 -6.35 3.92
N SER A 292 -1.04 -6.20 5.18
CA SER A 292 0.18 -6.85 5.67
C SER A 292 0.13 -8.36 5.48
N LEU A 293 -0.99 -9.00 5.84
CA LEU A 293 -1.21 -10.44 5.69
C LEU A 293 -1.22 -10.89 4.22
N SER A 294 -1.95 -10.19 3.35
CA SER A 294 -2.08 -10.55 1.92
C SER A 294 -0.77 -10.38 1.14
N LEU A 295 0.03 -9.37 1.47
CA LEU A 295 1.36 -9.20 0.88
C LEU A 295 2.33 -10.30 1.33
N MET A 296 2.32 -10.66 2.61
CA MET A 296 3.12 -11.78 3.13
C MET A 296 2.67 -13.12 2.53
N ASP A 297 1.37 -13.30 2.32
CA ASP A 297 0.78 -14.47 1.65
C ASP A 297 1.21 -14.57 0.18
N ALA A 298 1.33 -13.43 -0.52
CA ALA A 298 1.84 -13.34 -1.88
C ALA A 298 3.35 -13.62 -2.01
N GLY A 299 4.08 -13.66 -0.90
CA GLY A 299 5.53 -13.82 -0.88
C GLY A 299 6.31 -12.50 -0.98
N VAL A 300 5.66 -11.34 -0.75
CA VAL A 300 6.36 -10.05 -0.69
C VAL A 300 7.22 -10.00 0.57
N PRO A 301 8.53 -9.74 0.46
CA PRO A 301 9.45 -9.77 1.61
C PRO A 301 9.34 -8.49 2.45
N LEU A 302 8.18 -8.31 3.13
CA LEU A 302 8.02 -7.23 4.10
C LEU A 302 9.08 -7.35 5.20
N SER A 303 9.66 -6.22 5.61
CA SER A 303 10.65 -6.19 6.72
C SER A 303 10.01 -6.60 8.05
N SER A 304 8.75 -6.27 8.26
CA SER A 304 7.97 -6.60 9.46
C SER A 304 6.47 -6.58 9.17
N PRO A 305 5.65 -7.38 9.87
CA PRO A 305 4.20 -7.26 9.78
C PRO A 305 3.73 -5.94 10.42
N VAL A 306 2.64 -5.39 9.88
CA VAL A 306 2.03 -4.15 10.36
C VAL A 306 0.63 -4.41 10.85
N ALA A 307 0.32 -3.95 12.07
CA ALA A 307 -1.04 -3.92 12.61
C ALA A 307 -1.54 -2.49 12.78
N GLY A 308 -2.86 -2.34 12.73
CA GLY A 308 -3.51 -1.05 12.95
C GLY A 308 -4.65 -1.15 13.96
N ILE A 309 -4.83 -0.07 14.74
CA ILE A 309 -5.88 0.06 15.75
C ILE A 309 -6.48 1.46 15.73
N ALA A 310 -7.75 1.58 16.11
CA ALA A 310 -8.41 2.87 16.33
C ALA A 310 -8.73 3.05 17.81
N MET A 311 -8.32 4.19 18.32
CA MET A 311 -8.57 4.65 19.68
C MET A 311 -9.62 5.74 19.66
N GLY A 312 -10.40 5.84 20.72
CA GLY A 312 -11.36 6.92 20.92
C GLY A 312 -11.13 7.64 22.23
N LEU A 313 -11.86 8.73 22.38
CA LEU A 313 -11.83 9.55 23.61
C LEU A 313 -13.24 9.96 23.98
N ILE A 314 -13.53 9.83 25.26
CA ILE A 314 -14.66 10.49 25.91
C ILE A 314 -14.10 11.47 26.95
N LYS A 315 -14.45 12.75 26.83
CA LYS A 315 -13.96 13.80 27.75
C LYS A 315 -15.09 14.72 28.19
N GLU A 316 -15.27 14.85 29.51
CA GLU A 316 -16.21 15.80 30.13
C GLU A 316 -15.47 16.62 31.18
N GLY A 317 -15.30 17.89 30.93
CA GLY A 317 -14.49 18.75 31.80
C GLY A 317 -13.04 18.25 31.90
N ASP A 318 -12.63 17.87 33.10
CA ASP A 318 -11.30 17.32 33.39
C ASP A 318 -11.28 15.77 33.38
N GLU A 319 -12.45 15.13 33.43
CA GLU A 319 -12.56 13.66 33.37
C GLU A 319 -12.44 13.18 31.93
N PHE A 320 -11.72 12.08 31.71
CA PHE A 320 -11.59 11.47 30.38
C PHE A 320 -11.40 9.94 30.46
N ALA A 321 -11.80 9.28 29.39
CA ALA A 321 -11.53 7.87 29.14
C ALA A 321 -11.04 7.67 27.70
N VAL A 322 -9.89 7.01 27.57
CA VAL A 322 -9.37 6.58 26.26
C VAL A 322 -9.85 5.17 26.00
N LEU A 323 -10.50 4.96 24.85
CA LEU A 323 -11.10 3.69 24.43
C LEU A 323 -10.22 3.01 23.38
N THR A 324 -9.89 1.75 23.62
CA THR A 324 -9.18 0.90 22.67
C THR A 324 -10.17 0.20 21.74
N ASP A 325 -9.90 0.17 20.45
CA ASP A 325 -10.71 -0.51 19.43
C ASP A 325 -12.17 -0.07 19.45
N ILE A 326 -12.40 1.18 19.03
CA ILE A 326 -13.74 1.80 19.06
C ILE A 326 -14.71 1.17 18.06
N LEU A 327 -15.96 1.09 18.47
CA LEU A 327 -17.11 0.78 17.62
C LEU A 327 -17.51 2.00 16.78
N GLY A 328 -18.33 1.78 15.74
CA GLY A 328 -18.89 2.86 14.94
C GLY A 328 -19.73 3.83 15.75
N ASP A 329 -20.55 3.32 16.70
CA ASP A 329 -21.35 4.14 17.60
C ASP A 329 -20.45 5.00 18.51
N GLU A 330 -19.36 4.44 19.03
CA GLU A 330 -18.40 5.14 19.89
C GLU A 330 -17.58 6.18 19.13
N ASP A 331 -17.28 5.97 17.83
CA ASP A 331 -16.69 6.99 16.97
C ASP A 331 -17.66 8.19 16.83
N HIS A 332 -18.94 7.93 16.59
CA HIS A 332 -19.93 9.01 16.45
C HIS A 332 -20.19 9.79 17.74
N LEU A 333 -20.19 9.11 18.86
CA LEU A 333 -20.50 9.71 20.18
C LEU A 333 -19.24 10.26 20.88
N GLY A 334 -18.05 9.88 20.42
CA GLY A 334 -16.76 10.23 20.98
C GLY A 334 -16.22 11.59 20.53
N ASP A 335 -15.13 12.00 21.16
CA ASP A 335 -14.46 13.29 20.98
C ASP A 335 -13.20 13.21 20.13
N MET A 336 -12.68 12.01 19.88
CA MET A 336 -11.48 11.75 19.09
C MET A 336 -11.62 10.43 18.32
N ASP A 337 -11.16 10.44 17.09
CA ASP A 337 -10.85 9.26 16.27
C ASP A 337 -9.33 9.25 16.04
N PHE A 338 -8.63 8.29 16.64
CA PHE A 338 -7.18 8.22 16.63
C PHE A 338 -6.72 6.85 16.12
N LYS A 339 -6.23 6.82 14.91
CA LYS A 339 -5.77 5.61 14.23
C LYS A 339 -4.25 5.53 14.28
N VAL A 340 -3.72 4.41 14.75
CA VAL A 340 -2.29 4.16 14.87
C VAL A 340 -1.96 2.83 14.21
N ALA A 341 -1.10 2.86 13.21
CA ALA A 341 -0.56 1.68 12.56
C ALA A 341 0.96 1.59 12.80
N GLY A 342 1.47 0.37 12.87
CA GLY A 342 2.90 0.16 13.06
C GLY A 342 3.26 -1.31 13.25
N THR A 343 4.56 -1.53 13.34
CA THR A 343 5.20 -2.81 13.62
C THR A 343 5.40 -2.99 15.14
N GLU A 344 6.06 -4.07 15.54
CA GLU A 344 6.54 -4.26 16.91
C GLU A 344 7.55 -3.16 17.31
N THR A 345 8.34 -2.65 16.35
CA THR A 345 9.42 -1.69 16.56
C THR A 345 8.91 -0.26 16.73
N GLY A 346 7.90 0.15 15.94
CA GLY A 346 7.42 1.51 15.98
C GLY A 346 6.23 1.79 15.04
N ILE A 347 5.84 3.06 15.02
CA ILE A 347 4.69 3.59 14.28
C ILE A 347 5.10 3.81 12.82
N THR A 348 4.25 3.38 11.89
CA THR A 348 4.39 3.60 10.45
C THR A 348 3.40 4.62 9.90
N ALA A 349 2.23 4.77 10.52
CA ALA A 349 1.27 5.82 10.21
C ALA A 349 0.42 6.18 11.42
N LEU A 350 0.05 7.46 11.50
CA LEU A 350 -0.80 7.99 12.55
C LEU A 350 -1.76 9.00 11.92
N GLN A 351 -3.05 8.85 12.24
CA GLN A 351 -4.09 9.80 11.90
C GLN A 351 -4.91 10.11 13.13
N MET A 352 -5.12 11.39 13.42
CA MET A 352 -5.92 11.86 14.55
C MET A 352 -6.87 12.97 14.11
N ASP A 353 -8.14 12.80 14.44
CA ASP A 353 -9.19 13.79 14.27
C ASP A 353 -9.87 14.05 15.62
N ILE A 354 -9.91 15.31 16.02
CA ILE A 354 -10.49 15.75 17.30
C ILE A 354 -11.72 16.58 17.05
N LYS A 355 -12.83 16.19 17.68
CA LYS A 355 -14.17 16.79 17.50
C LYS A 355 -14.50 17.86 18.57
N ILE A 356 -13.60 18.06 19.53
CA ILE A 356 -13.68 19.07 20.61
C ILE A 356 -12.61 20.14 20.43
N SER A 357 -12.55 21.13 21.30
CA SER A 357 -11.60 22.25 21.20
C SER A 357 -10.14 21.85 21.35
N GLY A 358 -9.85 20.58 21.61
CA GLY A 358 -8.52 19.99 21.64
C GLY A 358 -8.27 19.09 22.84
N ILE A 359 -7.14 18.40 22.82
CA ILE A 359 -6.67 17.50 23.87
C ILE A 359 -5.30 17.95 24.37
N ASN A 360 -4.98 17.57 25.60
CA ASN A 360 -3.68 17.82 26.20
C ASN A 360 -2.68 16.68 25.93
N GLU A 361 -1.43 16.91 26.26
CA GLU A 361 -0.32 15.96 26.10
C GLU A 361 -0.57 14.63 26.81
N SER A 362 -1.09 14.66 28.05
CA SER A 362 -1.35 13.46 28.85
C SER A 362 -2.41 12.53 28.24
N ILE A 363 -3.44 13.08 27.59
CA ILE A 363 -4.44 12.28 26.85
C ILE A 363 -3.79 11.60 25.65
N MET A 364 -2.96 12.32 24.92
CA MET A 364 -2.27 11.80 23.75
C MET A 364 -1.26 10.71 24.12
N GLU A 365 -0.48 10.92 25.17
CA GLU A 365 0.44 9.93 25.72
C GLU A 365 -0.31 8.64 26.12
N THR A 366 -1.41 8.79 26.88
CA THR A 366 -2.25 7.65 27.27
C THR A 366 -2.79 6.90 26.06
N ALA A 367 -3.24 7.61 25.02
CA ALA A 367 -3.76 7.01 23.80
C ALA A 367 -2.67 6.24 23.04
N LEU A 368 -1.46 6.77 22.94
CA LEU A 368 -0.32 6.11 22.28
C LEU A 368 0.12 4.84 23.03
N VAL A 369 0.20 4.89 24.38
CA VAL A 369 0.55 3.72 25.20
C VAL A 369 -0.48 2.59 25.03
N LYS A 370 -1.78 2.91 25.10
CA LYS A 370 -2.84 1.92 24.88
C LYS A 370 -2.85 1.40 23.44
N ALA A 371 -2.62 2.27 22.44
CA ALA A 371 -2.53 1.89 21.03
C ALA A 371 -1.36 0.92 20.79
N LYS A 372 -0.22 1.13 21.46
CA LYS A 372 0.91 0.19 21.38
C LYS A 372 0.53 -1.19 21.93
N ALA A 373 -0.02 -1.26 23.11
CA ALA A 373 -0.44 -2.53 23.72
C ALA A 373 -1.46 -3.27 22.82
N ALA A 374 -2.39 -2.55 22.22
CA ALA A 374 -3.38 -3.12 21.31
C ALA A 374 -2.74 -3.62 20.00
N ARG A 375 -1.81 -2.87 19.40
CA ARG A 375 -1.07 -3.31 18.21
C ARG A 375 -0.23 -4.56 18.50
N ASP A 376 0.47 -4.59 19.62
CA ASP A 376 1.28 -5.75 20.04
C ASP A 376 0.39 -7.00 20.20
N HIS A 377 -0.80 -6.85 20.77
CA HIS A 377 -1.82 -7.92 20.86
C HIS A 377 -2.25 -8.42 19.48
N ILE A 378 -2.57 -7.51 18.55
CA ILE A 378 -3.01 -7.84 17.19
C ILE A 378 -1.87 -8.54 16.42
N LEU A 379 -0.65 -8.00 16.46
CA LEU A 379 0.55 -8.60 15.86
C LEU A 379 0.80 -10.01 16.40
N GLY A 380 0.62 -10.21 17.70
CA GLY A 380 0.73 -11.53 18.32
C GLY A 380 -0.27 -12.55 17.76
N ILE A 381 -1.47 -12.12 17.33
CA ILE A 381 -2.45 -12.98 16.66
C ILE A 381 -2.10 -13.17 15.19
N MET A 382 -1.73 -12.10 14.48
CA MET A 382 -1.31 -12.16 13.08
C MET A 382 -0.12 -13.12 12.90
N ASN A 383 0.88 -13.04 13.78
CA ASN A 383 2.08 -13.87 13.75
C ASN A 383 1.80 -15.37 14.02
N LYS A 384 0.68 -15.73 14.64
CA LYS A 384 0.26 -17.14 14.74
C LYS A 384 -0.25 -17.69 13.42
N THR A 385 -0.81 -16.86 12.56
CA THR A 385 -1.31 -17.25 11.23
C THR A 385 -0.18 -17.22 10.21
N ILE A 386 0.56 -16.12 10.14
CA ILE A 386 1.70 -15.95 9.25
C ILE A 386 2.73 -15.04 9.91
N SER A 387 3.91 -15.57 10.24
CA SER A 387 4.97 -14.84 10.95
C SER A 387 6.09 -14.33 10.03
N LYS A 388 6.17 -14.88 8.81
CA LYS A 388 7.15 -14.51 7.78
C LYS A 388 6.49 -14.59 6.42
N PRO A 389 6.92 -13.79 5.45
CA PRO A 389 6.47 -13.94 4.08
C PRO A 389 6.63 -15.38 3.59
N LYS A 390 5.63 -15.88 2.86
CA LYS A 390 5.70 -17.17 2.16
C LYS A 390 6.73 -17.10 1.02
N GLU A 391 7.01 -18.21 0.38
CA GLU A 391 7.65 -18.21 -0.93
C GLU A 391 6.75 -17.49 -1.93
N LEU A 392 7.36 -16.93 -2.99
CA LEU A 392 6.60 -16.23 -4.02
C LEU A 392 5.49 -17.12 -4.56
N SER A 393 4.29 -16.59 -4.63
CA SER A 393 3.10 -17.31 -5.09
C SER A 393 3.30 -17.91 -6.48
N GLU A 394 2.91 -19.15 -6.67
CA GLU A 394 2.94 -19.82 -7.99
C GLU A 394 2.05 -19.12 -9.03
N ASN A 395 1.03 -18.39 -8.57
CA ASN A 395 0.15 -17.59 -9.42
C ASN A 395 0.80 -16.27 -9.85
N ALA A 396 1.85 -15.81 -9.15
CA ALA A 396 2.55 -14.58 -9.50
C ALA A 396 3.36 -14.77 -10.80
N PRO A 397 3.50 -13.73 -11.64
CA PRO A 397 4.34 -13.82 -12.82
C PRO A 397 5.79 -14.08 -12.41
N ALA A 398 6.45 -15.01 -13.11
CA ALA A 398 7.86 -15.27 -12.89
C ALA A 398 8.69 -14.04 -13.31
N MET A 399 9.66 -13.63 -12.50
CA MET A 399 10.51 -12.48 -12.79
C MET A 399 11.97 -12.80 -12.49
N LYS A 400 12.86 -12.28 -13.34
CA LYS A 400 14.30 -12.23 -13.07
C LYS A 400 14.88 -10.90 -13.56
N SER A 401 15.59 -10.22 -12.69
CA SER A 401 16.33 -8.99 -13.01
C SER A 401 17.84 -9.24 -12.94
N PHE A 402 18.60 -8.61 -13.83
CA PHE A 402 20.05 -8.66 -13.87
C PHE A 402 20.63 -7.44 -14.57
N MET A 403 21.86 -7.08 -14.21
CA MET A 403 22.57 -5.95 -14.81
C MET A 403 23.26 -6.35 -16.11
N VAL A 404 23.18 -5.49 -17.10
CA VAL A 404 23.87 -5.63 -18.40
C VAL A 404 24.66 -4.36 -18.68
N ASP A 405 25.83 -4.51 -19.29
CA ASP A 405 26.63 -3.36 -19.74
C ASP A 405 25.83 -2.48 -20.70
N LYS A 406 25.88 -1.16 -20.49
CA LYS A 406 25.11 -0.19 -21.29
C LYS A 406 25.34 -0.30 -22.80
N ASP A 407 26.53 -0.71 -23.20
CA ASP A 407 26.86 -0.91 -24.62
C ASP A 407 26.10 -2.09 -25.25
N LYS A 408 25.78 -3.11 -24.46
CA LYS A 408 25.06 -4.33 -24.88
C LYS A 408 23.53 -4.17 -24.89
N ILE A 409 22.98 -3.15 -24.22
CA ILE A 409 21.54 -2.85 -24.25
C ILE A 409 21.03 -2.72 -25.69
N LYS A 410 21.82 -2.09 -26.56
CA LYS A 410 21.48 -1.90 -27.97
C LYS A 410 21.31 -3.22 -28.73
N GLU A 411 22.06 -4.27 -28.33
CA GLU A 411 21.97 -5.62 -28.95
C GLU A 411 20.65 -6.30 -28.53
N ILE A 412 20.24 -6.17 -27.26
CA ILE A 412 18.97 -6.72 -26.76
C ILE A 412 17.77 -6.01 -27.38
N ILE A 413 17.83 -4.67 -27.49
CA ILE A 413 16.74 -3.89 -28.08
C ILE A 413 16.66 -4.13 -29.58
N GLY A 414 17.83 -4.17 -30.27
CA GLY A 414 17.93 -4.26 -31.72
C GLY A 414 17.53 -2.97 -32.44
N LYS A 415 17.75 -2.92 -33.75
CA LYS A 415 17.42 -1.74 -34.57
C LYS A 415 15.92 -1.46 -34.55
N GLY A 416 15.52 -0.30 -33.99
CA GLY A 416 14.12 0.09 -33.89
C GLY A 416 13.27 -0.82 -32.99
N GLY A 417 13.90 -1.53 -32.04
CA GLY A 417 13.19 -2.43 -31.12
C GLY A 417 12.83 -3.80 -31.68
N ALA A 418 13.36 -4.18 -32.85
CA ALA A 418 12.95 -5.41 -33.54
C ALA A 418 13.31 -6.68 -32.78
N VAL A 419 14.48 -6.73 -32.13
CA VAL A 419 14.95 -7.92 -31.40
C VAL A 419 14.11 -8.15 -30.16
N ILE A 420 13.95 -7.12 -29.33
CA ILE A 420 13.15 -7.22 -28.09
C ILE A 420 11.69 -7.56 -28.39
N LYS A 421 11.11 -6.99 -29.47
CA LYS A 421 9.74 -7.28 -29.88
C LYS A 421 9.57 -8.73 -30.33
N SER A 422 10.50 -9.23 -31.18
CA SER A 422 10.48 -10.62 -31.64
C SER A 422 10.63 -11.60 -30.48
N MET A 423 11.51 -11.33 -29.53
CA MET A 423 11.72 -12.14 -28.34
C MET A 423 10.46 -12.21 -27.46
N GLN A 424 9.81 -11.07 -27.24
CA GLN A 424 8.56 -11.00 -26.46
C GLN A 424 7.40 -11.74 -27.18
N GLU A 425 7.32 -11.64 -28.52
CA GLU A 425 6.33 -12.36 -29.32
C GLU A 425 6.54 -13.88 -29.31
N GLN A 426 7.80 -14.34 -29.32
CA GLN A 426 8.15 -15.75 -29.33
C GLN A 426 7.90 -16.44 -27.97
N THR A 427 8.24 -15.76 -26.88
CA THR A 427 8.22 -16.36 -25.53
C THR A 427 6.98 -16.01 -24.73
N GLY A 428 6.22 -15.00 -25.14
CA GLY A 428 5.13 -14.43 -24.36
C GLY A 428 5.59 -13.68 -23.09
N ALA A 429 6.93 -13.53 -22.91
CA ALA A 429 7.49 -12.78 -21.80
C ALA A 429 7.54 -11.28 -22.12
N THR A 430 7.61 -10.45 -21.09
CA THR A 430 7.84 -9.01 -21.17
C THR A 430 9.27 -8.71 -20.73
N VAL A 431 9.97 -7.85 -21.44
CA VAL A 431 11.34 -7.41 -21.11
C VAL A 431 11.33 -5.91 -20.93
N ASP A 432 11.77 -5.46 -19.76
CA ASP A 432 11.97 -4.05 -19.42
C ASP A 432 13.45 -3.77 -19.21
N ILE A 433 13.92 -2.63 -19.72
CA ILE A 433 15.32 -2.21 -19.61
C ILE A 433 15.32 -0.75 -19.17
N ASN A 434 16.00 -0.44 -18.08
CA ASN A 434 16.19 0.94 -17.65
C ASN A 434 17.49 1.54 -18.19
N ASP A 435 17.65 2.85 -18.04
CA ASP A 435 18.82 3.59 -18.53
C ASP A 435 20.14 3.22 -17.80
N ASP A 436 20.05 2.59 -16.63
CA ASP A 436 21.20 2.14 -15.84
C ASP A 436 21.71 0.76 -16.27
N GLY A 437 20.97 0.03 -17.09
CA GLY A 437 21.33 -1.28 -17.59
C GLY A 437 20.69 -2.44 -16.84
N MET A 438 19.74 -2.17 -15.96
CA MET A 438 18.93 -3.23 -15.35
C MET A 438 17.95 -3.78 -16.38
N VAL A 439 18.03 -5.07 -16.66
CA VAL A 439 17.11 -5.83 -17.50
C VAL A 439 16.23 -6.67 -16.60
N SER A 440 14.92 -6.48 -16.71
CA SER A 440 13.90 -7.26 -15.98
C SER A 440 13.05 -8.06 -16.97
N VAL A 441 13.02 -9.36 -16.80
CA VAL A 441 12.26 -10.30 -17.63
C VAL A 441 11.09 -10.83 -16.81
N PHE A 442 9.88 -10.61 -17.29
CA PHE A 442 8.63 -11.09 -16.68
C PHE A 442 8.00 -12.13 -17.59
N GLY A 443 7.81 -13.35 -17.11
CA GLY A 443 7.11 -14.43 -17.79
C GLY A 443 5.75 -14.70 -17.16
N GLN A 444 4.76 -15.10 -17.95
CA GLN A 444 3.47 -15.57 -17.42
C GLN A 444 3.64 -16.81 -16.52
N ASN A 445 4.72 -17.56 -16.76
CA ASN A 445 5.15 -18.70 -15.97
C ASN A 445 6.68 -18.87 -16.08
N GLN A 446 7.23 -19.79 -15.30
CA GLN A 446 8.67 -20.05 -15.23
C GLN A 446 9.27 -20.46 -16.59
N SER A 447 8.56 -21.23 -17.43
CA SER A 447 9.05 -21.66 -18.75
C SER A 447 9.23 -20.47 -19.70
N SER A 448 8.21 -19.63 -19.82
CA SER A 448 8.22 -18.41 -20.64
C SER A 448 9.37 -17.46 -20.26
N MET A 449 9.60 -17.28 -18.97
CA MET A 449 10.72 -16.48 -18.47
C MET A 449 12.08 -17.10 -18.83
N GLN A 450 12.23 -18.42 -18.60
CA GLN A 450 13.50 -19.11 -18.89
C GLN A 450 13.83 -19.12 -20.39
N GLU A 451 12.85 -19.30 -21.25
CA GLU A 451 13.02 -19.22 -22.71
C GLU A 451 13.51 -17.83 -23.14
N CYS A 452 12.91 -16.79 -22.57
CA CYS A 452 13.31 -15.40 -22.83
C CYS A 452 14.74 -15.12 -22.33
N LEU A 453 15.07 -15.58 -21.13
CA LEU A 453 16.41 -15.45 -20.56
C LEU A 453 17.46 -16.16 -21.42
N ALA A 454 17.17 -17.37 -21.90
CA ALA A 454 18.08 -18.11 -22.78
C ALA A 454 18.37 -17.36 -24.11
N ILE A 455 17.35 -16.69 -24.66
CA ILE A 455 17.54 -15.84 -25.85
C ILE A 455 18.44 -14.64 -25.52
N ILE A 456 18.21 -13.96 -24.41
CA ILE A 456 19.03 -12.81 -23.98
C ILE A 456 20.46 -13.25 -23.69
N GLU A 457 20.67 -14.35 -22.98
CA GLU A 457 21.99 -14.91 -22.71
C GLU A 457 22.73 -15.23 -24.01
N GLY A 458 22.04 -15.82 -24.99
CA GLY A 458 22.61 -16.09 -26.31
C GLY A 458 23.01 -14.82 -27.09
N ILE A 459 22.26 -13.72 -26.95
CA ILE A 459 22.60 -12.42 -27.55
C ILE A 459 23.84 -11.83 -26.88
N LEU A 460 23.91 -11.95 -25.54
CA LEU A 460 25.02 -11.40 -24.72
C LEU A 460 26.29 -12.26 -24.79
N GLU A 461 26.18 -13.55 -25.18
CA GLU A 461 27.32 -14.44 -25.24
C GLU A 461 28.38 -13.89 -26.21
N GLU A 462 29.60 -13.73 -25.70
CA GLU A 462 30.74 -13.31 -26.55
C GLU A 462 31.42 -14.52 -27.16
N PRO A 463 31.77 -14.43 -28.45
CA PRO A 463 32.51 -15.51 -29.11
C PRO A 463 33.90 -15.71 -28.50
N GLU A 464 34.14 -16.90 -27.99
CA GLU A 464 35.39 -17.29 -27.35
C GLU A 464 36.37 -17.90 -28.36
N LEU A 465 37.62 -17.45 -28.32
CA LEU A 465 38.70 -17.98 -29.17
C LEU A 465 38.92 -19.47 -28.85
N ASN A 466 39.07 -20.27 -29.89
CA ASN A 466 39.28 -21.73 -29.86
C ASN A 466 38.06 -22.56 -29.41
N LYS A 467 36.89 -21.97 -29.14
CA LYS A 467 35.65 -22.68 -28.90
C LYS A 467 35.00 -23.14 -30.19
N VAL A 468 34.37 -24.32 -30.13
CA VAL A 468 33.62 -24.91 -31.25
C VAL A 468 32.15 -24.48 -31.14
N TYR A 469 31.61 -24.00 -32.24
CA TYR A 469 30.24 -23.55 -32.36
C TYR A 469 29.49 -24.36 -33.42
N LYS A 470 28.21 -24.61 -33.21
CA LYS A 470 27.27 -25.04 -34.21
C LYS A 470 26.74 -23.80 -34.94
N GLY A 471 27.16 -23.59 -36.19
CA GLY A 471 26.77 -22.43 -36.96
C GLY A 471 25.91 -22.79 -38.17
N THR A 472 25.13 -21.84 -38.65
CA THR A 472 24.31 -21.97 -39.85
C THR A 472 24.90 -21.11 -40.97
N VAL A 473 25.07 -21.66 -42.18
CA VAL A 473 25.54 -20.93 -43.35
C VAL A 473 24.47 -19.92 -43.79
N VAL A 474 24.78 -18.62 -43.65
CA VAL A 474 23.83 -17.53 -43.96
C VAL A 474 23.99 -17.11 -45.42
N LYS A 475 25.25 -17.08 -45.93
CA LYS A 475 25.54 -16.63 -47.29
C LYS A 475 26.84 -17.23 -47.79
N ILE A 476 26.84 -17.68 -49.05
CA ILE A 476 28.02 -18.17 -49.71
C ILE A 476 28.58 -17.07 -50.65
N VAL A 477 29.90 -16.91 -50.67
CA VAL A 477 30.65 -15.98 -51.51
C VAL A 477 31.85 -16.69 -52.15
N GLU A 478 32.45 -16.13 -53.21
CA GLU A 478 33.55 -16.75 -53.94
C GLU A 478 34.75 -17.17 -53.07
N PHE A 479 35.02 -16.45 -52.00
CA PHE A 479 36.17 -16.68 -51.11
C PHE A 479 35.83 -17.43 -49.81
N GLY A 480 34.55 -17.87 -49.60
CA GLY A 480 34.14 -18.58 -48.40
C GLY A 480 32.65 -18.52 -48.13
N ALA A 481 32.26 -18.77 -46.87
CA ALA A 481 30.88 -18.68 -46.41
C ALA A 481 30.78 -17.84 -45.14
N PHE A 482 29.73 -17.06 -45.02
CA PHE A 482 29.35 -16.43 -43.75
C PHE A 482 28.51 -17.41 -42.95
N VAL A 483 28.96 -17.72 -41.76
CA VAL A 483 28.32 -18.67 -40.85
C VAL A 483 27.89 -17.94 -39.61
N ASN A 484 26.61 -17.97 -39.30
CA ASN A 484 26.06 -17.45 -38.05
C ASN A 484 26.34 -18.44 -36.91
N ILE A 485 27.16 -18.06 -35.94
CA ILE A 485 27.60 -18.93 -34.85
C ILE A 485 26.87 -18.61 -33.51
N LEU A 486 26.40 -17.36 -33.38
CA LEU A 486 25.61 -16.89 -32.26
C LEU A 486 24.55 -15.88 -32.78
N PRO A 487 23.44 -15.63 -32.10
CA PRO A 487 22.43 -14.68 -32.52
C PRO A 487 23.03 -13.32 -32.92
N GLY A 488 22.90 -12.94 -34.22
CA GLY A 488 23.43 -11.69 -34.77
C GLY A 488 24.95 -11.63 -34.97
N LYS A 489 25.68 -12.73 -34.78
CA LYS A 489 27.16 -12.77 -34.89
C LYS A 489 27.59 -13.74 -35.98
N ASP A 490 27.95 -13.16 -37.13
CA ASP A 490 28.41 -13.90 -38.31
C ASP A 490 29.93 -13.94 -38.39
N GLY A 491 30.50 -15.10 -38.60
CA GLY A 491 31.91 -15.29 -38.87
C GLY A 491 32.18 -15.71 -40.32
N LEU A 492 33.37 -15.40 -40.79
CA LEU A 492 33.83 -15.83 -42.12
C LEU A 492 34.54 -17.18 -42.02
N LEU A 493 33.99 -18.20 -42.66
CA LEU A 493 34.63 -19.46 -42.96
C LEU A 493 35.28 -19.32 -44.34
N HIS A 494 36.60 -19.03 -44.39
CA HIS A 494 37.32 -18.86 -45.63
C HIS A 494 37.45 -20.21 -46.36
N ILE A 495 37.50 -20.20 -47.71
CA ILE A 495 37.58 -21.40 -48.54
C ILE A 495 38.75 -22.33 -48.14
N SER A 496 39.87 -21.77 -47.68
CA SER A 496 41.04 -22.54 -47.20
C SER A 496 40.86 -23.19 -45.84
N GLU A 497 39.80 -22.85 -45.14
CA GLU A 497 39.51 -23.33 -43.78
C GLU A 497 38.34 -24.33 -43.73
N ILE A 498 37.79 -24.69 -44.93
CA ILE A 498 36.67 -25.64 -45.04
C ILE A 498 37.17 -27.08 -44.87
N SER A 499 38.25 -27.45 -45.60
CA SER A 499 38.78 -28.81 -45.64
C SER A 499 40.31 -28.81 -45.73
N ASN A 500 40.92 -29.96 -45.41
CA ASN A 500 42.35 -30.19 -45.63
C ASN A 500 42.69 -30.34 -47.11
N GLU A 501 41.75 -30.76 -47.95
CA GLU A 501 41.88 -30.83 -49.40
C GLU A 501 41.53 -29.48 -50.03
N ARG A 502 42.14 -29.19 -51.23
CA ARG A 502 41.89 -27.92 -51.88
C ARG A 502 40.47 -27.87 -52.44
N THR A 503 39.63 -27.02 -51.89
CA THR A 503 38.28 -26.75 -52.36
C THR A 503 38.40 -25.75 -53.55
N GLU A 504 37.86 -26.08 -54.70
CA GLU A 504 37.88 -25.19 -55.88
C GLU A 504 36.70 -24.25 -55.94
N ASN A 505 35.53 -24.70 -55.44
CA ASN A 505 34.31 -23.88 -55.36
C ASN A 505 33.58 -24.16 -54.05
N VAL A 506 33.20 -23.12 -53.33
CA VAL A 506 32.52 -23.22 -52.04
C VAL A 506 31.14 -23.86 -52.15
N ASN A 507 30.43 -23.64 -53.27
CA ASN A 507 29.10 -24.19 -53.51
C ASN A 507 29.11 -25.72 -53.73
N ASP A 508 30.27 -26.33 -53.98
CA ASP A 508 30.37 -27.78 -54.13
C ASP A 508 30.39 -28.52 -52.78
N VAL A 509 30.65 -27.78 -51.68
CA VAL A 509 30.87 -28.34 -50.34
C VAL A 509 29.86 -27.83 -49.31
N LEU A 510 29.35 -26.60 -49.50
CA LEU A 510 28.44 -25.94 -48.56
C LEU A 510 27.17 -25.45 -49.26
N GLU A 511 26.05 -25.51 -48.54
CA GLU A 511 24.76 -24.96 -48.98
C GLU A 511 24.26 -23.89 -48.00
N GLU A 512 23.55 -22.86 -48.48
CA GLU A 512 22.90 -21.87 -47.64
C GLU A 512 21.82 -22.54 -46.77
N GLY A 513 21.80 -22.26 -45.47
CA GLY A 513 20.93 -22.92 -44.49
C GLY A 513 21.51 -24.19 -43.86
N GLN A 514 22.68 -24.69 -44.37
CA GLN A 514 23.35 -25.86 -43.82
C GLN A 514 23.87 -25.55 -42.40
N VAL A 515 23.64 -26.48 -41.47
CA VAL A 515 24.21 -26.43 -40.10
C VAL A 515 25.51 -27.21 -40.07
N LEU A 516 26.58 -26.58 -39.55
CA LEU A 516 27.90 -27.19 -39.49
C LEU A 516 28.63 -26.78 -38.19
N GLU A 517 29.63 -27.57 -37.82
CA GLU A 517 30.50 -27.25 -36.69
C GLU A 517 31.72 -26.47 -37.17
N VAL A 518 32.01 -25.35 -36.51
CA VAL A 518 33.15 -24.49 -36.80
C VAL A 518 33.87 -24.07 -35.54
N LYS A 519 35.17 -23.96 -35.60
CA LYS A 519 36.00 -23.45 -34.51
C LYS A 519 36.36 -21.99 -34.78
N LEU A 520 36.21 -21.13 -33.77
CA LEU A 520 36.67 -19.74 -33.85
C LEU A 520 38.18 -19.70 -33.68
N ILE A 521 38.91 -19.38 -34.77
CA ILE A 521 40.39 -19.39 -34.79
C ILE A 521 41.02 -18.01 -34.63
N GLY A 522 40.24 -16.93 -34.73
CA GLY A 522 40.76 -15.58 -34.57
C GLY A 522 39.81 -14.48 -34.97
N PHE A 523 40.26 -13.24 -34.79
CA PHE A 523 39.56 -12.03 -35.22
C PHE A 523 40.45 -11.25 -36.19
N ASP A 524 39.89 -10.75 -37.27
CA ASP A 524 40.57 -9.88 -38.23
C ASP A 524 39.74 -8.63 -38.47
N ARG A 525 40.26 -7.47 -38.06
CA ARG A 525 39.59 -6.17 -38.15
C ARG A 525 38.14 -6.20 -37.57
N GLY A 526 37.97 -6.90 -36.44
CA GLY A 526 36.67 -7.05 -35.79
C GLY A 526 35.75 -8.12 -36.42
N LYS A 527 36.19 -8.85 -37.46
CA LYS A 527 35.44 -9.97 -38.03
C LYS A 527 35.99 -11.31 -37.53
N MET A 528 35.08 -12.22 -37.17
CA MET A 528 35.41 -13.57 -36.72
C MET A 528 35.90 -14.44 -37.85
N LYS A 529 37.03 -15.16 -37.63
CA LYS A 529 37.55 -16.18 -38.53
C LYS A 529 37.20 -17.56 -38.03
N LEU A 530 36.51 -18.33 -38.82
CA LEU A 530 36.04 -19.67 -38.50
C LEU A 530 36.84 -20.70 -39.32
N SER A 531 37.02 -21.90 -38.75
CA SER A 531 37.69 -23.01 -39.41
C SER A 531 36.97 -24.33 -39.10
N MET A 532 36.68 -25.12 -40.13
CA MET A 532 36.31 -26.53 -40.00
C MET A 532 37.54 -27.41 -39.96
N LYS A 533 38.60 -27.00 -40.67
CA LYS A 533 39.89 -27.69 -40.70
C LYS A 533 40.51 -27.89 -39.32
N ALA A 534 40.44 -26.87 -38.46
CA ALA A 534 40.93 -26.90 -37.09
C ALA A 534 40.16 -27.87 -36.16
N LEU A 535 39.04 -28.44 -36.58
CA LEU A 535 38.32 -29.52 -35.88
C LEU A 535 38.94 -30.89 -36.23
N ILE A 536 39.43 -31.06 -37.43
CA ILE A 536 40.00 -32.33 -37.95
C ILE A 536 41.40 -32.53 -37.36
N GLU A 537 42.20 -31.46 -37.23
CA GLU A 537 43.53 -31.49 -36.65
C GLU A 537 43.59 -31.86 -35.15
N ASN A 538 42.47 -31.77 -34.40
CA ASN A 538 42.39 -32.17 -33.00
C ASN A 538 41.79 -33.58 -32.80
N ALA A 539 41.46 -34.30 -33.87
CA ALA A 539 40.90 -35.66 -33.82
C ALA A 539 41.96 -36.77 -34.07
N GLU A 540 43.21 -36.39 -34.36
CA GLU A 540 44.40 -37.26 -34.34
C GLU A 540 45.23 -36.99 -33.06
#